data_c7d828864c3911e6a99780f49843e4bd
#
_entry.id   c7d828864c3911e6a99780f49843e4bd
#
_cell.length_a   1.000
_cell.length_b   1.000
_cell.length_c   1.000
_cell.angle_alpha   90.00
_cell.angle_beta   90.00
_cell.angle_gamma   90.00
#
_symmetry.space_group_name_H-M   'P 1'
#
loop_
_entity.id
_entity.type
_entity.pdbx_description
1 polymer ?
#
loop_
_entity_poly.entity_id
_entity_poly.type
_entity_poly.pdbx_seq_one_letter_code
_entity_poly.pdbx_strand_id
1 'polypeptide(L)'
;MIKKNEIYEVEIIDNGVAGEGIAKIDGFTVFIPNAIKGEKVKVKILKVLSSHGFGKVEEIIEKSEARAEVDCETYSKCGGCVMRHIKYEKILEIKRNVVESTLRKQGIDTKVNDVIGMENPYFYRNKLQYPVGLNSDGKPVMGVFAQKSHRIIETKKCMIQNELLQNIANDIFNFIVENNIPVYDENKRRGQVRHLVLRVGVKTNEVMVTIVTNEEKLEKEMDLVEFISGKYGAIRTIVKNVNSKDTNVILGNKNIVLFGDGYIYDELFGFKFKISPMSFYQVNPTQTEKLYATAIEGAKLNGDETIFDLYCGIGTIGICASKKIKKLYGIETISQAIEDAKRNAKENGIENAEFFVGDVEKMLPEFIEKNKVDADVIFIDPPRKGCDKIALDTILKVSPKKVVYVSCNPATLARDLKILSERYEIGEVTPVDMFPFTGHVECVTVLRLK
;
A
#
# COMPACT_ATOMS: atom_id res chain seq x y z
N MET A 1 33.95 21.50 4.30
CA MET A 1 33.06 21.18 3.14
C MET A 1 33.19 19.68 2.88
N ILE A 2 32.11 18.94 2.95
CA ILE A 2 32.12 17.48 2.81
C ILE A 2 32.48 17.05 1.38
N LYS A 3 33.22 15.94 1.26
CA LYS A 3 33.63 15.40 -0.03
C LYS A 3 33.16 13.96 -0.22
N LYS A 4 32.85 13.60 -1.47
CA LYS A 4 32.49 12.25 -1.85
C LYS A 4 33.63 11.28 -1.53
N ASN A 5 33.30 10.09 -1.04
CA ASN A 5 34.18 8.99 -0.62
C ASN A 5 34.99 9.24 0.67
N GLU A 6 34.92 10.40 1.30
CA GLU A 6 35.49 10.62 2.63
C GLU A 6 34.61 9.98 3.72
N ILE A 7 35.24 9.63 4.84
CA ILE A 7 34.59 9.04 6.01
C ILE A 7 34.57 10.08 7.13
N TYR A 8 33.41 10.24 7.76
CA TYR A 8 33.18 11.16 8.88
C TYR A 8 32.61 10.38 10.06
N GLU A 9 33.03 10.74 11.26
CA GLU A 9 32.36 10.32 12.48
C GLU A 9 31.27 11.32 12.82
N VAL A 10 30.04 10.85 12.99
CA VAL A 10 28.86 11.69 13.20
C VAL A 10 27.91 11.09 14.21
N GLU A 11 27.18 11.95 14.91
CA GLU A 11 26.01 11.59 15.70
C GLU A 11 24.74 11.72 14.84
N ILE A 12 23.85 10.74 14.94
CA ILE A 12 22.55 10.78 14.28
C ILE A 12 21.58 11.56 15.16
N ILE A 13 21.20 12.75 14.67
CA ILE A 13 20.39 13.70 15.44
C ILE A 13 18.88 13.49 15.28
N ASP A 14 18.45 12.83 14.18
CA ASP A 14 17.03 12.58 13.90
C ASP A 14 16.86 11.43 12.91
N ASN A 15 15.59 11.01 12.67
CA ASN A 15 15.24 10.09 11.61
C ASN A 15 14.35 10.80 10.57
N GLY A 16 14.60 10.54 9.29
CA GLY A 16 13.84 11.05 8.16
C GLY A 16 12.58 10.23 7.87
N VAL A 17 11.83 10.66 6.85
CA VAL A 17 10.53 10.09 6.46
C VAL A 17 10.61 8.61 6.06
N ALA A 18 11.73 8.18 5.46
CA ALA A 18 11.95 6.78 5.11
C ALA A 18 12.74 6.01 6.19
N GLY A 19 12.87 6.57 7.41
CA GLY A 19 13.57 5.96 8.52
C GLY A 19 15.09 6.08 8.46
N GLU A 20 15.63 6.79 7.47
CA GLU A 20 17.05 7.09 7.39
C GLU A 20 17.49 8.00 8.54
N GLY A 21 18.68 7.76 9.07
CA GLY A 21 19.30 8.68 10.04
C GLY A 21 19.67 10.00 9.40
N ILE A 22 19.56 11.08 10.16
CA ILE A 22 19.95 12.43 9.76
C ILE A 22 21.11 12.87 10.64
N ALA A 23 22.22 13.29 10.01
CA ALA A 23 23.34 13.91 10.67
C ALA A 23 23.69 15.25 10.04
N LYS A 24 24.46 16.08 10.76
CA LYS A 24 25.03 17.33 10.23
C LYS A 24 26.56 17.27 10.31
N ILE A 25 27.21 17.59 9.21
CA ILE A 25 28.66 17.74 9.11
C ILE A 25 28.94 19.19 8.70
N ASP A 26 29.56 19.96 9.56
CA ASP A 26 29.77 21.42 9.35
C ASP A 26 28.47 22.17 8.99
N GLY A 27 27.34 21.79 9.61
CA GLY A 27 26.01 22.35 9.33
C GLY A 27 25.31 21.77 8.08
N PHE A 28 25.99 20.96 7.27
CA PHE A 28 25.43 20.35 6.07
C PHE A 28 24.73 19.04 6.40
N THR A 29 23.47 18.90 5.93
CA THR A 29 22.64 17.73 6.23
C THR A 29 23.04 16.52 5.42
N VAL A 30 23.17 15.36 6.06
CA VAL A 30 23.47 14.08 5.43
C VAL A 30 22.41 13.05 5.84
N PHE A 31 21.79 12.37 4.84
CA PHE A 31 20.88 11.27 5.04
C PHE A 31 21.62 9.94 4.99
N ILE A 32 21.40 9.11 6.00
CA ILE A 32 22.20 7.90 6.24
C ILE A 32 21.25 6.71 6.45
N PRO A 33 20.97 5.90 5.40
CA PRO A 33 20.19 4.68 5.56
C PRO A 33 20.78 3.75 6.63
N ASN A 34 19.91 3.02 7.32
CA ASN A 34 20.26 2.06 8.38
C ASN A 34 20.92 2.67 9.63
N ALA A 35 20.86 3.98 9.82
CA ALA A 35 21.25 4.66 11.04
C ALA A 35 20.03 5.14 11.83
N ILE A 36 20.14 5.17 13.16
CA ILE A 36 19.07 5.49 14.09
C ILE A 36 19.46 6.69 14.94
N LYS A 37 18.52 7.57 15.24
CA LYS A 37 18.70 8.70 16.16
C LYS A 37 19.39 8.26 17.46
N GLY A 38 20.42 9.03 17.88
CA GLY A 38 21.21 8.78 19.07
C GLY A 38 22.37 7.79 18.86
N GLU A 39 22.60 7.30 17.63
CA GLU A 39 23.78 6.51 17.30
C GLU A 39 24.95 7.40 16.94
N LYS A 40 26.16 6.94 17.27
CA LYS A 40 27.42 7.48 16.78
C LYS A 40 27.99 6.52 15.76
N VAL A 41 28.24 7.02 14.53
CA VAL A 41 28.58 6.16 13.39
C VAL A 41 29.71 6.75 12.56
N LYS A 42 30.52 5.90 11.92
CA LYS A 42 31.39 6.29 10.80
C LYS A 42 30.60 6.18 9.50
N VAL A 43 30.53 7.27 8.76
CA VAL A 43 29.73 7.39 7.54
C VAL A 43 30.63 7.72 6.37
N LYS A 44 30.58 6.89 5.33
CA LYS A 44 31.20 7.18 4.04
C LYS A 44 30.23 7.97 3.17
N ILE A 45 30.65 9.11 2.67
CA ILE A 45 29.82 9.95 1.80
C ILE A 45 29.75 9.36 0.40
N LEU A 46 28.54 9.04 -0.06
CA LEU A 46 28.29 8.46 -1.39
C LEU A 46 27.96 9.52 -2.43
N LYS A 47 27.23 10.56 -2.03
CA LYS A 47 26.78 11.63 -2.95
C LYS A 47 26.62 12.94 -2.19
N VAL A 48 27.02 14.04 -2.84
CA VAL A 48 26.82 15.41 -2.34
C VAL A 48 25.99 16.15 -3.37
N LEU A 49 24.88 16.75 -2.93
CA LEU A 49 24.02 17.64 -3.70
C LEU A 49 24.19 19.08 -3.18
N SER A 50 23.53 20.05 -3.77
CA SER A 50 23.62 21.45 -3.36
C SER A 50 23.11 21.73 -1.94
N SER A 51 22.09 21.00 -1.48
CA SER A 51 21.42 21.23 -0.19
C SER A 51 21.63 20.11 0.84
N HIS A 52 22.03 18.92 0.42
CA HIS A 52 22.20 17.77 1.30
C HIS A 52 23.09 16.68 0.68
N GLY A 53 23.53 15.72 1.52
CA GLY A 53 24.31 14.58 1.09
C GLY A 53 23.63 13.24 1.44
N PHE A 54 24.20 12.17 0.88
CA PHE A 54 23.85 10.79 1.22
C PHE A 54 25.11 10.05 1.65
N GLY A 55 25.00 9.35 2.77
CA GLY A 55 26.07 8.52 3.31
C GLY A 55 25.64 7.08 3.49
N LYS A 56 26.62 6.23 3.73
CA LYS A 56 26.46 4.82 4.11
C LYS A 56 27.20 4.58 5.41
N VAL A 57 26.56 3.88 6.35
CA VAL A 57 27.21 3.44 7.58
C VAL A 57 28.30 2.45 7.22
N GLU A 58 29.55 2.74 7.63
CA GLU A 58 30.70 1.82 7.56
C GLU A 58 30.88 1.10 8.91
N GLU A 59 30.66 1.81 10.03
CA GLU A 59 30.81 1.28 11.38
C GLU A 59 29.83 1.99 12.32
N ILE A 60 29.23 1.25 13.24
CA ILE A 60 28.44 1.81 14.35
C ILE A 60 29.35 1.81 15.57
N ILE A 61 29.73 3.00 16.06
CA ILE A 61 30.58 3.18 17.23
C ILE A 61 29.78 3.01 18.51
N GLU A 62 28.62 3.71 18.58
CA GLU A 62 27.69 3.61 19.70
C GLU A 62 26.30 3.27 19.16
N LYS A 63 25.72 2.17 19.64
CA LYS A 63 24.39 1.70 19.23
C LYS A 63 23.30 2.38 20.03
N SER A 64 22.21 2.74 19.37
CA SER A 64 20.97 3.14 20.03
C SER A 64 20.28 1.94 20.67
N GLU A 65 19.65 2.14 21.83
CA GLU A 65 18.78 1.14 22.46
C GLU A 65 17.57 0.77 21.57
N ALA A 66 17.20 1.65 20.64
CA ALA A 66 16.16 1.42 19.66
C ALA A 66 16.56 0.45 18.53
N ARG A 67 17.84 0.03 18.46
CA ARG A 67 18.30 -0.89 17.43
C ARG A 67 17.78 -2.31 17.66
N ALA A 68 17.21 -2.90 16.60
CA ALA A 68 16.82 -4.29 16.56
C ALA A 68 17.81 -5.11 15.72
N GLU A 69 17.91 -6.41 16.02
CA GLU A 69 18.56 -7.36 15.13
C GLU A 69 17.72 -7.58 13.89
N VAL A 70 18.38 -7.62 12.73
CA VAL A 70 17.72 -7.82 11.45
C VAL A 70 17.54 -9.30 11.19
N ASP A 71 16.29 -9.76 11.18
CA ASP A 71 15.88 -11.14 10.99
C ASP A 71 15.52 -11.50 9.54
N CYS A 72 15.91 -10.67 8.57
CA CYS A 72 15.61 -10.83 7.15
C CYS A 72 16.92 -10.92 6.33
N GLU A 73 17.14 -12.06 5.70
CA GLU A 73 18.36 -12.34 4.91
C GLU A 73 18.53 -11.42 3.71
N THR A 74 17.43 -10.92 3.16
CA THR A 74 17.45 -10.05 1.97
C THR A 74 17.41 -8.56 2.30
N TYR A 75 17.37 -8.18 3.58
CA TYR A 75 17.18 -6.79 4.02
C TYR A 75 18.13 -5.79 3.39
N SER A 76 19.43 -6.10 3.35
CA SER A 76 20.46 -5.20 2.79
C SER A 76 20.37 -5.01 1.28
N LYS A 77 19.62 -5.85 0.58
CA LYS A 77 19.52 -5.89 -0.88
C LYS A 77 18.11 -5.51 -1.38
N CYS A 78 17.08 -5.88 -0.61
CA CYS A 78 15.68 -5.59 -0.89
C CYS A 78 15.33 -4.15 -0.47
N GLY A 79 14.53 -3.46 -1.26
CA GLY A 79 14.05 -2.10 -0.94
C GLY A 79 12.70 -2.05 -0.23
N GLY A 80 12.15 -3.18 0.21
CA GLY A 80 10.79 -3.26 0.76
C GLY A 80 10.69 -2.72 2.20
N CYS A 81 11.53 -3.23 3.10
CA CYS A 81 11.55 -2.83 4.52
C CYS A 81 12.74 -1.93 4.78
N VAL A 82 12.52 -0.66 5.07
CA VAL A 82 13.60 0.31 5.31
C VAL A 82 13.89 0.57 6.78
N MET A 83 13.02 0.10 7.70
CA MET A 83 13.11 0.34 9.14
C MET A 83 13.26 -0.95 9.97
N ARG A 84 13.57 -2.11 9.36
CA ARG A 84 13.62 -3.39 10.08
C ARG A 84 14.77 -3.50 11.10
N HIS A 85 15.73 -2.61 11.04
CA HIS A 85 16.82 -2.48 12.01
C HIS A 85 16.41 -1.65 13.25
N ILE A 86 15.13 -1.24 13.36
CA ILE A 86 14.59 -0.42 14.44
C ILE A 86 13.53 -1.23 15.18
N LYS A 87 13.50 -1.17 16.50
CA LYS A 87 12.44 -1.76 17.33
C LYS A 87 11.08 -1.20 16.93
N TYR A 88 10.05 -2.06 16.90
CA TYR A 88 8.76 -1.70 16.30
C TYR A 88 8.09 -0.51 16.99
N GLU A 89 8.15 -0.43 18.31
CA GLU A 89 7.61 0.67 19.10
C GLU A 89 8.24 2.01 18.70
N LYS A 90 9.56 1.98 18.42
CA LYS A 90 10.28 3.17 17.97
C LYS A 90 9.93 3.57 16.55
N ILE A 91 9.60 2.61 15.69
CA ILE A 91 9.06 2.90 14.35
C ILE A 91 7.76 3.68 14.45
N LEU A 92 6.87 3.31 15.36
CA LEU A 92 5.61 4.03 15.57
C LEU A 92 5.85 5.47 16.01
N GLU A 93 6.78 5.71 16.93
CA GLU A 93 7.17 7.08 17.33
C GLU A 93 7.71 7.90 16.15
N ILE A 94 8.61 7.30 15.34
CA ILE A 94 9.17 7.95 14.16
C ILE A 94 8.06 8.33 13.18
N LYS A 95 7.12 7.43 12.90
CA LYS A 95 5.97 7.69 12.01
C LYS A 95 5.08 8.81 12.54
N ARG A 96 4.78 8.83 13.83
CA ARG A 96 4.05 9.93 14.47
C ARG A 96 4.76 11.28 14.28
N ASN A 97 6.07 11.33 14.59
CA ASN A 97 6.89 12.53 14.47
C ASN A 97 6.96 13.04 13.02
N VAL A 98 7.00 12.14 12.05
CA VAL A 98 6.95 12.48 10.62
C VAL A 98 5.62 13.15 10.27
N VAL A 99 4.49 12.61 10.73
CA VAL A 99 3.16 13.21 10.49
C VAL A 99 3.10 14.60 11.13
N GLU A 100 3.43 14.69 12.41
CA GLU A 100 3.39 15.95 13.19
C GLU A 100 4.27 17.04 12.54
N SER A 101 5.53 16.70 12.22
CA SER A 101 6.45 17.66 11.61
C SER A 101 6.00 18.11 10.22
N THR A 102 5.35 17.21 9.46
CA THR A 102 4.84 17.51 8.13
C THR A 102 3.65 18.47 8.18
N LEU A 103 2.71 18.25 9.10
CA LEU A 103 1.57 19.15 9.34
C LEU A 103 2.05 20.52 9.79
N ARG A 104 2.96 20.57 10.77
CA ARG A 104 3.53 21.82 11.31
C ARG A 104 4.24 22.65 10.24
N LYS A 105 4.96 22.03 9.30
CA LYS A 105 5.60 22.71 8.15
C LYS A 105 4.60 23.41 7.24
N GLN A 106 3.36 22.93 7.15
CA GLN A 106 2.29 23.56 6.39
C GLN A 106 1.48 24.57 7.20
N GLY A 107 1.86 24.81 8.47
CA GLY A 107 1.16 25.72 9.38
C GLY A 107 -0.14 25.14 9.94
N ILE A 108 -0.28 23.82 9.95
CA ILE A 108 -1.42 23.12 10.55
C ILE A 108 -1.05 22.74 11.99
N ASP A 109 -1.75 23.38 12.93
CA ASP A 109 -1.64 23.12 14.36
C ASP A 109 -2.82 22.27 14.81
N THR A 110 -2.64 20.97 14.81
CA THR A 110 -3.62 20.00 15.30
C THR A 110 -2.91 18.87 16.03
N LYS A 111 -3.62 18.22 16.95
CA LYS A 111 -3.10 17.09 17.69
C LYS A 111 -2.91 15.89 16.77
N VAL A 112 -1.73 15.28 16.83
CA VAL A 112 -1.44 13.98 16.21
C VAL A 112 -1.48 12.92 17.31
N ASN A 113 -2.40 11.97 17.17
CA ASN A 113 -2.54 10.86 18.10
C ASN A 113 -1.38 9.86 17.97
N ASP A 114 -1.28 8.95 18.94
CA ASP A 114 -0.35 7.83 18.82
C ASP A 114 -0.72 6.96 17.60
N VAL A 115 0.31 6.37 16.99
CA VAL A 115 0.10 5.53 15.80
C VAL A 115 -0.58 4.22 16.20
N ILE A 116 -1.67 3.88 15.53
CA ILE A 116 -2.31 2.58 15.69
C ILE A 116 -1.43 1.52 15.04
N GLY A 117 -0.61 0.84 15.86
CA GLY A 117 0.30 -0.22 15.44
C GLY A 117 -0.37 -1.60 15.35
N MET A 118 0.41 -2.58 14.90
CA MET A 118 0.04 -4.01 14.91
C MET A 118 0.58 -4.68 16.18
N GLU A 119 -0.17 -5.61 16.73
CA GLU A 119 0.32 -6.51 17.80
C GLU A 119 1.40 -7.45 17.24
N ASN A 120 1.16 -8.02 16.06
CA ASN A 120 2.13 -8.82 15.32
C ASN A 120 2.39 -8.18 13.95
N PRO A 121 3.53 -7.48 13.76
CA PRO A 121 3.85 -6.80 12.52
C PRO A 121 4.47 -7.71 11.43
N TYR A 122 4.36 -9.02 11.61
CA TYR A 122 4.90 -10.03 10.69
C TYR A 122 3.81 -10.67 9.84
N PHE A 123 4.19 -11.12 8.64
CA PHE A 123 3.35 -11.91 7.71
C PHE A 123 1.97 -11.32 7.40
N TYR A 124 1.83 -10.01 7.53
CA TYR A 124 0.55 -9.30 7.46
C TYR A 124 0.02 -9.11 6.04
N ARG A 125 0.88 -9.22 5.02
CA ARG A 125 0.47 -8.95 3.65
C ARG A 125 -0.34 -10.09 3.07
N ASN A 126 -1.58 -9.81 2.69
CA ASN A 126 -2.48 -10.75 2.02
C ASN A 126 -2.23 -10.86 0.50
N LYS A 127 -1.27 -10.10 -0.04
CA LYS A 127 -0.91 -10.12 -1.45
C LYS A 127 0.60 -10.23 -1.61
N LEU A 128 1.04 -11.30 -2.26
CA LEU A 128 2.41 -11.53 -2.70
C LEU A 128 2.53 -11.19 -4.19
N GLN A 129 3.60 -10.52 -4.58
CA GLN A 129 3.94 -10.25 -5.98
C GLN A 129 5.44 -10.49 -6.16
N TYR A 130 5.81 -11.60 -6.80
CA TYR A 130 7.20 -11.95 -7.05
C TYR A 130 7.49 -11.96 -8.55
N PRO A 131 8.48 -11.19 -9.02
CA PRO A 131 9.05 -11.38 -10.34
C PRO A 131 9.71 -12.76 -10.45
N VAL A 132 9.56 -13.35 -11.62
CA VAL A 132 10.23 -14.58 -12.06
C VAL A 132 11.05 -14.24 -13.29
N GLY A 133 12.32 -14.61 -13.32
CA GLY A 133 13.22 -14.26 -14.40
C GLY A 133 14.54 -15.02 -14.33
N LEU A 134 15.58 -14.43 -14.89
CA LEU A 134 16.93 -14.99 -14.88
C LEU A 134 17.88 -14.16 -14.03
N ASN A 135 18.77 -14.81 -13.30
CA ASN A 135 19.89 -14.14 -12.63
C ASN A 135 21.04 -13.85 -13.62
N SER A 136 22.16 -13.28 -13.12
CA SER A 136 23.35 -12.99 -13.93
C SER A 136 23.96 -14.21 -14.62
N ASP A 137 23.77 -15.39 -14.04
CA ASP A 137 24.30 -16.65 -14.54
C ASP A 137 23.35 -17.36 -15.52
N GLY A 138 22.23 -16.71 -15.86
CA GLY A 138 21.21 -17.27 -16.74
C GLY A 138 20.33 -18.35 -16.10
N LYS A 139 20.35 -18.49 -14.76
CA LYS A 139 19.52 -19.46 -14.04
C LYS A 139 18.19 -18.82 -13.62
N PRO A 140 17.09 -19.58 -13.64
CA PRO A 140 15.81 -19.13 -13.10
C PRO A 140 15.91 -18.63 -11.66
N VAL A 141 15.27 -17.51 -11.37
CA VAL A 141 15.20 -16.91 -10.06
C VAL A 141 13.83 -16.28 -9.82
N MET A 142 13.34 -16.39 -8.59
CA MET A 142 12.12 -15.73 -8.10
C MET A 142 12.40 -14.97 -6.80
N GLY A 143 11.72 -13.86 -6.59
CA GLY A 143 11.85 -13.12 -5.33
C GLY A 143 11.37 -11.69 -5.40
N VAL A 144 12.18 -10.74 -4.94
CA VAL A 144 11.85 -9.31 -4.92
C VAL A 144 12.86 -8.52 -5.75
N PHE A 145 12.45 -7.35 -6.26
CA PHE A 145 13.40 -6.47 -6.93
C PHE A 145 14.35 -5.79 -5.94
N ALA A 146 15.61 -5.66 -6.34
CA ALA A 146 16.55 -4.80 -5.66
C ALA A 146 16.09 -3.34 -5.76
N GLN A 147 16.42 -2.54 -4.74
CA GLN A 147 16.03 -1.14 -4.67
C GLN A 147 16.45 -0.38 -5.95
N LYS A 148 15.50 0.31 -6.57
CA LYS A 148 15.68 1.09 -7.80
C LYS A 148 16.29 0.29 -8.98
N SER A 149 15.97 -0.99 -9.08
CA SER A 149 16.50 -1.90 -10.09
C SER A 149 15.49 -2.99 -10.43
N HIS A 150 15.59 -3.58 -11.62
CA HIS A 150 14.85 -4.79 -12.01
C HIS A 150 15.62 -6.09 -11.71
N ARG A 151 16.79 -5.98 -11.05
CA ARG A 151 17.52 -7.17 -10.62
C ARG A 151 16.74 -7.91 -9.54
N ILE A 152 16.41 -9.17 -9.79
CA ILE A 152 15.70 -10.02 -8.85
C ILE A 152 16.65 -10.48 -7.75
N ILE A 153 16.25 -10.30 -6.50
CA ILE A 153 16.87 -10.86 -5.31
C ILE A 153 16.10 -12.12 -4.96
N GLU A 154 16.78 -13.26 -5.05
CA GLU A 154 16.17 -14.53 -4.65
C GLU A 154 15.63 -14.42 -3.23
N THR A 155 14.36 -14.77 -3.06
CA THR A 155 13.66 -14.61 -1.79
C THR A 155 12.72 -15.78 -1.56
N LYS A 156 13.16 -16.73 -0.74
CA LYS A 156 12.34 -17.89 -0.33
C LYS A 156 11.45 -17.56 0.86
N LYS A 157 11.93 -16.69 1.77
CA LYS A 157 11.22 -16.25 2.95
C LYS A 157 11.26 -14.73 3.10
N CYS A 158 10.09 -14.12 3.15
CA CYS A 158 9.89 -12.69 3.40
C CYS A 158 9.07 -12.52 4.69
N MET A 159 9.58 -11.75 5.63
CA MET A 159 8.99 -11.64 6.97
C MET A 159 7.70 -10.81 7.03
N ILE A 160 7.29 -10.17 5.93
CA ILE A 160 6.03 -9.43 5.86
C ILE A 160 4.97 -10.09 4.95
N GLN A 161 5.38 -11.04 4.09
CA GLN A 161 4.46 -11.76 3.21
C GLN A 161 3.79 -12.91 3.94
N ASN A 162 2.51 -13.17 3.69
CA ASN A 162 1.78 -14.30 4.25
C ASN A 162 2.52 -15.63 3.96
N GLU A 163 2.68 -16.49 4.97
CA GLU A 163 3.49 -17.71 4.87
C GLU A 163 2.87 -18.73 3.89
N LEU A 164 1.54 -18.88 3.89
CA LEU A 164 0.86 -19.77 2.94
C LEU A 164 1.14 -19.34 1.49
N LEU A 165 1.06 -18.05 1.20
CA LEU A 165 1.33 -17.54 -0.15
C LEU A 165 2.79 -17.76 -0.56
N GLN A 166 3.73 -17.65 0.38
CA GLN A 166 5.14 -17.91 0.09
C GLN A 166 5.37 -19.39 -0.22
N ASN A 167 4.78 -20.30 0.55
CA ASN A 167 4.90 -21.73 0.33
C ASN A 167 4.34 -22.12 -1.05
N ILE A 168 3.16 -21.62 -1.41
CA ILE A 168 2.56 -21.85 -2.72
C ILE A 168 3.45 -21.29 -3.83
N ALA A 169 3.96 -20.06 -3.68
CA ALA A 169 4.83 -19.44 -4.69
C ALA A 169 6.14 -20.22 -4.88
N ASN A 170 6.75 -20.70 -3.80
CA ASN A 170 7.96 -21.53 -3.85
C ASN A 170 7.70 -22.86 -4.57
N ASP A 171 6.58 -23.53 -4.30
CA ASP A 171 6.23 -24.78 -4.96
C ASP A 171 5.95 -24.59 -6.45
N ILE A 172 5.23 -23.52 -6.82
CA ILE A 172 5.02 -23.15 -8.23
C ILE A 172 6.36 -22.91 -8.92
N PHE A 173 7.26 -22.17 -8.27
CA PHE A 173 8.58 -21.88 -8.83
C PHE A 173 9.44 -23.13 -8.97
N ASN A 174 9.44 -24.04 -8.00
CA ASN A 174 10.12 -25.33 -8.08
C ASN A 174 9.58 -26.16 -9.24
N PHE A 175 8.26 -26.24 -9.42
CA PHE A 175 7.63 -26.92 -10.55
C PHE A 175 8.09 -26.33 -11.89
N ILE A 176 8.15 -25.00 -12.01
CA ILE A 176 8.63 -24.30 -13.21
C ILE A 176 10.07 -24.72 -13.53
N VAL A 177 10.94 -24.75 -12.54
CA VAL A 177 12.36 -25.12 -12.71
C VAL A 177 12.53 -26.61 -13.06
N GLU A 178 11.88 -27.50 -12.34
CA GLU A 178 11.97 -28.95 -12.53
C GLU A 178 11.42 -29.39 -13.89
N ASN A 179 10.39 -28.72 -14.41
CA ASN A 179 9.81 -29.00 -15.72
C ASN A 179 10.42 -28.17 -16.86
N ASN A 180 11.48 -27.39 -16.60
CA ASN A 180 12.15 -26.53 -17.57
C ASN A 180 11.20 -25.57 -18.31
N ILE A 181 10.16 -25.07 -17.63
CA ILE A 181 9.24 -24.07 -18.18
C ILE A 181 10.02 -22.75 -18.37
N PRO A 182 10.01 -22.15 -19.57
CA PRO A 182 10.81 -20.96 -19.84
C PRO A 182 10.38 -19.77 -18.98
N VAL A 183 11.28 -19.23 -18.15
CA VAL A 183 11.06 -17.98 -17.43
C VAL A 183 11.41 -16.78 -18.31
N TYR A 184 10.78 -15.64 -18.05
CA TYR A 184 10.95 -14.43 -18.87
C TYR A 184 12.35 -13.81 -18.69
N ASP A 185 13.04 -13.63 -19.80
CA ASP A 185 14.29 -12.85 -19.91
C ASP A 185 13.93 -11.43 -20.37
N GLU A 186 14.02 -10.46 -19.47
CA GLU A 186 13.67 -9.06 -19.74
C GLU A 186 14.54 -8.45 -20.85
N ASN A 187 15.83 -8.86 -20.95
CA ASN A 187 16.75 -8.33 -21.96
C ASN A 187 16.42 -8.84 -23.36
N LYS A 188 16.03 -10.11 -23.47
CA LYS A 188 15.69 -10.77 -24.75
C LYS A 188 14.20 -10.68 -25.08
N ARG A 189 13.36 -10.28 -24.11
CA ARG A 189 11.89 -10.25 -24.20
C ARG A 189 11.29 -11.60 -24.62
N ARG A 190 11.84 -12.69 -24.09
CA ARG A 190 11.46 -14.07 -24.40
C ARG A 190 11.28 -14.86 -23.11
N GLY A 191 10.48 -15.94 -23.23
CA GLY A 191 10.12 -16.78 -22.09
C GLY A 191 8.66 -16.58 -21.71
N GLN A 192 8.14 -17.45 -20.85
CA GLN A 192 6.71 -17.54 -20.59
C GLN A 192 6.34 -16.88 -19.26
N VAL A 193 6.91 -17.32 -18.15
CA VAL A 193 6.49 -16.85 -16.81
C VAL A 193 7.24 -15.59 -16.40
N ARG A 194 6.50 -14.52 -16.09
CA ARG A 194 7.03 -13.20 -15.70
C ARG A 194 6.90 -12.91 -14.20
N HIS A 195 5.73 -13.19 -13.63
CA HIS A 195 5.45 -12.93 -12.22
C HIS A 195 4.51 -13.99 -11.65
N LEU A 196 4.61 -14.19 -10.35
CA LEU A 196 3.60 -14.84 -9.53
C LEU A 196 2.92 -13.79 -8.66
N VAL A 197 1.60 -13.68 -8.78
CA VAL A 197 0.79 -12.77 -7.98
C VAL A 197 -0.24 -13.61 -7.23
N LEU A 198 -0.07 -13.73 -5.92
CA LEU A 198 -0.95 -14.52 -5.08
C LEU A 198 -1.70 -13.62 -4.10
N ARG A 199 -2.95 -13.96 -3.83
CA ARG A 199 -3.77 -13.30 -2.80
C ARG A 199 -4.42 -14.33 -1.90
N VAL A 200 -4.62 -13.96 -0.64
CA VAL A 200 -5.42 -14.73 0.31
C VAL A 200 -6.48 -13.82 0.94
N GLY A 201 -7.71 -14.30 1.00
CA GLY A 201 -8.73 -13.78 1.90
C GLY A 201 -8.39 -14.21 3.31
N VAL A 202 -8.01 -13.26 4.16
CA VAL A 202 -7.49 -13.60 5.50
C VAL A 202 -8.57 -14.20 6.41
N LYS A 203 -9.81 -13.73 6.28
CA LYS A 203 -10.95 -14.27 7.05
C LYS A 203 -11.52 -15.55 6.43
N THR A 204 -11.48 -15.67 5.10
CA THR A 204 -12.05 -16.82 4.39
C THR A 204 -11.06 -17.96 4.15
N ASN A 205 -9.76 -17.67 4.26
CA ASN A 205 -8.66 -18.57 3.89
C ASN A 205 -8.69 -19.01 2.41
N GLU A 206 -9.36 -18.26 1.53
CA GLU A 206 -9.42 -18.51 0.11
C GLU A 206 -8.18 -17.93 -0.60
N VAL A 207 -7.51 -18.74 -1.42
CA VAL A 207 -6.32 -18.32 -2.15
C VAL A 207 -6.61 -18.21 -3.64
N MET A 208 -6.18 -17.09 -4.23
CA MET A 208 -6.10 -16.87 -5.68
C MET A 208 -4.65 -16.87 -6.12
N VAL A 209 -4.32 -17.72 -7.08
CA VAL A 209 -3.03 -17.76 -7.77
C VAL A 209 -3.18 -17.10 -9.14
N THR A 210 -2.39 -16.07 -9.42
CA THR A 210 -2.31 -15.46 -10.75
C THR A 210 -0.91 -15.65 -11.29
N ILE A 211 -0.79 -16.44 -12.37
CA ILE A 211 0.45 -16.66 -13.11
C ILE A 211 0.50 -15.64 -14.24
N VAL A 212 1.44 -14.70 -14.17
CA VAL A 212 1.59 -13.67 -15.19
C VAL A 212 2.55 -14.18 -16.25
N THR A 213 2.05 -14.27 -17.50
CA THR A 213 2.80 -14.79 -18.64
C THR A 213 3.03 -13.73 -19.72
N ASN A 214 4.12 -13.87 -20.45
CA ASN A 214 4.43 -13.01 -21.59
C ASN A 214 3.54 -13.30 -22.81
N GLU A 215 3.04 -14.51 -22.92
CA GLU A 215 2.21 -15.01 -24.03
C GLU A 215 1.08 -15.92 -23.51
N GLU A 216 0.13 -16.27 -24.36
CA GLU A 216 -0.99 -17.13 -23.95
C GLU A 216 -0.56 -18.58 -23.71
N LYS A 217 0.49 -19.02 -24.39
CA LYS A 217 1.03 -20.38 -24.19
C LYS A 217 1.76 -20.45 -22.85
N LEU A 218 1.43 -21.47 -22.07
CA LEU A 218 2.18 -21.87 -20.89
C LEU A 218 2.41 -23.38 -20.97
N GLU A 219 3.67 -23.77 -21.01
CA GLU A 219 4.03 -25.18 -21.03
C GLU A 219 3.66 -25.86 -19.73
N LYS A 220 3.18 -27.10 -19.80
CA LYS A 220 2.76 -27.87 -18.63
C LYS A 220 1.66 -27.19 -17.79
N GLU A 221 0.83 -26.35 -18.44
CA GLU A 221 -0.18 -25.52 -17.76
C GLU A 221 -1.13 -26.37 -16.90
N MET A 222 -1.71 -27.42 -17.46
CA MET A 222 -2.66 -28.24 -16.72
C MET A 222 -1.98 -29.12 -15.66
N ASP A 223 -0.77 -29.61 -15.93
CA ASP A 223 0.03 -30.35 -14.95
C ASP A 223 0.33 -29.46 -13.72
N LEU A 224 0.68 -28.17 -13.94
CA LEU A 224 0.88 -27.20 -12.88
C LEU A 224 -0.40 -26.93 -12.09
N VAL A 225 -1.53 -26.74 -12.79
CA VAL A 225 -2.85 -26.52 -12.15
C VAL A 225 -3.21 -27.71 -11.27
N GLU A 226 -3.10 -28.92 -11.75
CA GLU A 226 -3.41 -30.16 -11.00
C GLU A 226 -2.48 -30.31 -9.79
N PHE A 227 -1.18 -30.11 -9.98
CA PHE A 227 -0.19 -30.20 -8.92
C PHE A 227 -0.51 -29.25 -7.77
N ILE A 228 -0.73 -27.94 -8.06
CA ILE A 228 -0.84 -26.96 -7.00
C ILE A 228 -2.23 -26.96 -6.35
N SER A 229 -3.31 -27.18 -7.13
CA SER A 229 -4.67 -27.28 -6.58
C SER A 229 -4.86 -28.56 -5.76
N GLY A 230 -4.23 -29.66 -6.16
CA GLY A 230 -4.23 -30.91 -5.40
C GLY A 230 -3.45 -30.82 -4.08
N LYS A 231 -2.37 -30.02 -4.06
CA LYS A 231 -1.53 -29.84 -2.86
C LYS A 231 -2.14 -28.89 -1.81
N TYR A 232 -2.83 -27.84 -2.26
CA TYR A 232 -3.33 -26.77 -1.40
C TYR A 232 -4.84 -26.57 -1.52
N GLY A 233 -5.60 -27.17 -0.62
CA GLY A 233 -7.08 -27.07 -0.59
C GLY A 233 -7.62 -25.65 -0.35
N ALA A 234 -6.77 -24.71 0.05
CA ALA A 234 -7.12 -23.28 0.17
C ALA A 234 -7.19 -22.57 -1.21
N ILE A 235 -6.62 -23.14 -2.27
CA ILE A 235 -6.66 -22.55 -3.60
C ILE A 235 -8.08 -22.65 -4.16
N ARG A 236 -8.75 -21.52 -4.30
CA ARG A 236 -10.08 -21.41 -4.88
C ARG A 236 -10.05 -21.13 -6.38
N THR A 237 -9.00 -20.45 -6.84
CA THR A 237 -8.89 -20.13 -8.26
C THR A 237 -7.45 -19.96 -8.70
N ILE A 238 -7.18 -20.36 -9.94
CA ILE A 238 -5.91 -20.14 -10.65
C ILE A 238 -6.22 -19.40 -11.93
N VAL A 239 -5.56 -18.27 -12.13
CA VAL A 239 -5.74 -17.41 -13.30
C VAL A 239 -4.41 -17.24 -14.01
N LYS A 240 -4.40 -17.39 -15.32
CA LYS A 240 -3.31 -16.94 -16.18
C LYS A 240 -3.61 -15.52 -16.65
N ASN A 241 -2.72 -14.60 -16.33
CA ASN A 241 -2.82 -13.21 -16.79
C ASN A 241 -1.76 -12.98 -17.88
N VAL A 242 -2.19 -12.58 -19.06
CA VAL A 242 -1.28 -12.37 -20.20
C VAL A 242 -0.85 -10.90 -20.23
N ASN A 243 0.46 -10.67 -20.08
CA ASN A 243 1.08 -9.36 -20.19
C ASN A 243 2.31 -9.42 -21.09
N SER A 244 2.12 -9.17 -22.38
CA SER A 244 3.18 -9.11 -23.40
C SER A 244 3.82 -7.71 -23.52
N LYS A 245 3.34 -6.71 -22.78
CA LYS A 245 3.82 -5.33 -22.89
C LYS A 245 5.14 -5.13 -22.16
N ASP A 246 6.00 -4.31 -22.74
CA ASP A 246 7.24 -3.84 -22.13
C ASP A 246 6.94 -2.62 -21.24
N THR A 247 6.44 -2.86 -20.04
CA THR A 247 6.04 -1.85 -19.07
C THR A 247 6.30 -2.33 -17.65
N ASN A 248 6.37 -1.40 -16.71
CA ASN A 248 6.45 -1.71 -15.27
C ASN A 248 5.11 -2.20 -14.68
N VAL A 249 4.03 -2.24 -15.48
CA VAL A 249 2.74 -2.78 -15.05
C VAL A 249 2.81 -4.29 -15.03
N ILE A 250 2.55 -4.90 -13.90
CA ILE A 250 2.69 -6.35 -13.69
C ILE A 250 1.58 -7.12 -14.40
N LEU A 251 0.31 -6.71 -14.21
CA LEU A 251 -0.85 -7.40 -14.77
C LEU A 251 -1.23 -6.82 -16.13
N GLY A 252 -1.41 -7.71 -17.10
CA GLY A 252 -2.00 -7.37 -18.41
C GLY A 252 -3.54 -7.33 -18.33
N ASN A 253 -4.18 -6.98 -19.44
CA ASN A 253 -5.63 -6.84 -19.53
C ASN A 253 -6.38 -8.16 -19.76
N LYS A 254 -5.69 -9.24 -20.15
CA LYS A 254 -6.31 -10.53 -20.46
C LYS A 254 -6.10 -11.51 -19.31
N ASN A 255 -7.21 -11.96 -18.73
CA ASN A 255 -7.24 -13.01 -17.72
C ASN A 255 -7.89 -14.27 -18.34
N ILE A 256 -7.30 -15.42 -18.11
CA ILE A 256 -7.78 -16.75 -18.50
C ILE A 256 -7.89 -17.57 -17.22
N VAL A 257 -9.10 -17.96 -16.86
CA VAL A 257 -9.34 -18.79 -15.68
C VAL A 257 -8.95 -20.23 -16.02
N LEU A 258 -8.01 -20.79 -15.28
CA LEU A 258 -7.53 -22.16 -15.44
C LEU A 258 -8.19 -23.12 -14.45
N PHE A 259 -8.56 -22.61 -13.26
CA PHE A 259 -9.22 -23.36 -12.20
C PHE A 259 -10.12 -22.43 -11.39
N GLY A 260 -11.29 -22.92 -10.97
CA GLY A 260 -12.25 -22.17 -10.16
C GLY A 260 -12.94 -21.03 -10.92
N ASP A 261 -13.36 -19.99 -10.18
CA ASP A 261 -14.27 -18.95 -10.69
C ASP A 261 -13.58 -17.64 -11.11
N GLY A 262 -12.25 -17.55 -10.97
CA GLY A 262 -11.46 -16.35 -11.32
C GLY A 262 -11.46 -15.27 -10.23
N TYR A 263 -11.94 -15.56 -9.03
CA TYR A 263 -11.97 -14.63 -7.90
C TYR A 263 -11.93 -15.38 -6.56
N ILE A 264 -11.71 -14.63 -5.49
CA ILE A 264 -11.85 -15.07 -4.09
C ILE A 264 -12.71 -14.08 -3.31
N TYR A 265 -13.10 -14.47 -2.11
CA TYR A 265 -13.72 -13.57 -1.15
C TYR A 265 -12.81 -13.30 0.04
N ASP A 266 -12.96 -12.11 0.64
CA ASP A 266 -12.49 -11.80 1.98
C ASP A 266 -13.57 -11.00 2.72
N GLU A 267 -13.42 -10.80 4.02
CA GLU A 267 -14.40 -10.11 4.86
C GLU A 267 -13.78 -8.91 5.60
N LEU A 268 -14.51 -7.79 5.62
CA LEU A 268 -14.25 -6.62 6.45
C LEU A 268 -15.55 -6.21 7.15
N PHE A 269 -15.53 -6.01 8.45
CA PHE A 269 -16.70 -5.61 9.24
C PHE A 269 -17.92 -6.53 9.06
N GLY A 270 -17.70 -7.81 8.74
CA GLY A 270 -18.76 -8.78 8.46
C GLY A 270 -19.42 -8.63 7.09
N PHE A 271 -18.87 -7.78 6.21
CA PHE A 271 -19.25 -7.72 4.81
C PHE A 271 -18.29 -8.54 3.95
N LYS A 272 -18.82 -9.28 3.00
CA LYS A 272 -18.06 -10.03 2.00
C LYS A 272 -17.65 -9.14 0.84
N PHE A 273 -16.37 -9.23 0.45
CA PHE A 273 -15.84 -8.53 -0.71
C PHE A 273 -15.30 -9.52 -1.72
N LYS A 274 -15.83 -9.46 -2.93
CA LYS A 274 -15.32 -10.20 -4.07
C LYS A 274 -14.06 -9.53 -4.60
N ILE A 275 -13.00 -10.32 -4.73
CA ILE A 275 -11.67 -9.85 -5.13
C ILE A 275 -11.23 -10.59 -6.38
N SER A 276 -11.13 -9.88 -7.50
CA SER A 276 -10.59 -10.37 -8.78
C SER A 276 -9.07 -10.09 -8.87
N PRO A 277 -8.36 -10.64 -9.87
CA PRO A 277 -6.94 -10.35 -10.06
C PRO A 277 -6.63 -8.86 -10.18
N MET A 278 -7.53 -8.09 -10.81
CA MET A 278 -7.36 -6.65 -11.07
C MET A 278 -7.89 -5.76 -9.96
N SER A 279 -8.70 -6.26 -9.01
CA SER A 279 -9.28 -5.46 -7.94
C SER A 279 -8.21 -4.89 -7.02
N PHE A 280 -8.32 -3.60 -6.70
CA PHE A 280 -7.61 -3.04 -5.56
C PHE A 280 -8.29 -3.52 -4.27
N TYR A 281 -7.52 -4.06 -3.37
CA TYR A 281 -7.92 -4.43 -2.01
C TYR A 281 -6.73 -4.24 -1.09
N GLN A 282 -6.94 -3.66 0.07
CA GLN A 282 -5.88 -3.32 1.02
C GLN A 282 -5.06 -4.55 1.42
N VAL A 283 -3.73 -4.40 1.46
CA VAL A 283 -2.83 -5.55 1.64
C VAL A 283 -2.62 -5.98 3.10
N ASN A 284 -3.16 -5.24 4.04
CA ASN A 284 -3.11 -5.52 5.48
C ASN A 284 -4.53 -5.45 6.07
N PRO A 285 -5.34 -6.51 5.96
CA PRO A 285 -6.75 -6.50 6.41
C PRO A 285 -6.92 -6.13 7.88
N THR A 286 -6.04 -6.61 8.76
CA THR A 286 -6.08 -6.30 10.20
C THR A 286 -5.99 -4.79 10.48
N GLN A 287 -5.07 -4.11 9.82
CA GLN A 287 -4.94 -2.66 9.96
C GLN A 287 -5.99 -1.90 9.15
N THR A 288 -6.50 -2.48 8.06
CA THR A 288 -7.61 -1.90 7.30
C THR A 288 -8.86 -1.79 8.16
N GLU A 289 -9.18 -2.81 8.96
CA GLU A 289 -10.29 -2.72 9.91
C GLU A 289 -10.09 -1.57 10.90
N LYS A 290 -8.90 -1.39 11.46
CA LYS A 290 -8.60 -0.28 12.37
C LYS A 290 -8.67 1.09 11.67
N LEU A 291 -8.14 1.19 10.45
CA LEU A 291 -8.16 2.41 9.63
C LEU A 291 -9.61 2.85 9.35
N TYR A 292 -10.44 1.90 8.87
CA TYR A 292 -11.84 2.18 8.53
C TYR A 292 -12.69 2.40 9.77
N ALA A 293 -12.44 1.67 10.88
CA ALA A 293 -13.10 1.95 12.16
C ALA A 293 -12.84 3.40 12.60
N THR A 294 -11.56 3.84 12.57
CA THR A 294 -11.18 5.20 12.90
C THR A 294 -11.90 6.24 12.03
N ALA A 295 -12.03 5.98 10.73
CA ALA A 295 -12.70 6.88 9.79
C ALA A 295 -14.23 6.92 10.04
N ILE A 296 -14.87 5.77 10.18
CA ILE A 296 -16.33 5.65 10.33
C ILE A 296 -16.77 6.15 11.71
N GLU A 297 -16.06 5.78 12.78
CA GLU A 297 -16.36 6.25 14.15
C GLU A 297 -16.11 7.76 14.30
N GLY A 298 -15.01 8.26 13.71
CA GLY A 298 -14.70 9.70 13.69
C GLY A 298 -15.78 10.53 13.00
N ALA A 299 -16.44 9.98 11.98
CA ALA A 299 -17.56 10.62 11.29
C ALA A 299 -18.78 10.83 12.20
N LYS A 300 -18.92 10.04 13.28
CA LYS A 300 -20.09 10.10 14.22
C LYS A 300 -21.41 10.09 13.46
N LEU A 301 -21.63 9.03 12.69
CA LEU A 301 -22.84 8.83 11.89
C LEU A 301 -24.02 8.44 12.80
N ASN A 302 -25.22 8.95 12.50
CA ASN A 302 -26.45 8.74 13.29
C ASN A 302 -27.55 7.98 12.53
N GLY A 303 -27.34 7.65 11.26
CA GLY A 303 -28.29 6.91 10.42
C GLY A 303 -29.03 7.74 9.38
N ASP A 304 -29.01 9.07 9.50
CA ASP A 304 -29.74 9.97 8.62
C ASP A 304 -28.90 10.61 7.51
N GLU A 305 -27.57 10.38 7.54
CA GLU A 305 -26.67 11.03 6.64
C GLU A 305 -26.71 10.46 5.22
N THR A 306 -26.63 11.37 4.25
CA THR A 306 -26.22 11.07 2.87
C THR A 306 -24.71 11.25 2.77
N ILE A 307 -23.99 10.16 2.44
CA ILE A 307 -22.55 10.20 2.29
C ILE A 307 -22.11 10.01 0.83
N PHE A 308 -21.01 10.67 0.49
CA PHE A 308 -20.25 10.43 -0.74
C PHE A 308 -18.94 9.75 -0.40
N ASP A 309 -18.63 8.63 -1.06
CA ASP A 309 -17.35 7.91 -0.99
C ASP A 309 -16.60 8.21 -2.29
N LEU A 310 -15.65 9.11 -2.23
CA LEU A 310 -14.87 9.57 -3.38
C LEU A 310 -13.58 8.76 -3.48
N TYR A 311 -13.26 8.33 -4.72
CA TYR A 311 -12.20 7.34 -5.00
C TYR A 311 -12.51 5.99 -4.36
N CYS A 312 -13.78 5.56 -4.42
CA CYS A 312 -14.32 4.46 -3.63
C CYS A 312 -13.76 3.07 -3.98
N GLY A 313 -13.07 2.91 -5.11
CA GLY A 313 -12.58 1.62 -5.57
C GLY A 313 -13.72 0.59 -5.69
N ILE A 314 -13.59 -0.56 -5.02
CA ILE A 314 -14.63 -1.59 -4.96
C ILE A 314 -15.68 -1.32 -3.85
N GLY A 315 -15.75 -0.08 -3.35
CA GLY A 315 -16.73 0.38 -2.38
C GLY A 315 -16.43 0.03 -0.92
N THR A 316 -15.19 -0.27 -0.56
CA THR A 316 -14.88 -0.87 0.75
C THR A 316 -15.26 0.03 1.93
N ILE A 317 -14.91 1.32 1.93
CA ILE A 317 -15.21 2.23 3.05
C ILE A 317 -16.71 2.50 3.13
N GLY A 318 -17.32 2.87 2.00
CA GLY A 318 -18.75 3.19 1.95
C GLY A 318 -19.64 2.00 2.33
N ILE A 319 -19.33 0.80 1.84
CA ILE A 319 -20.04 -0.44 2.19
C ILE A 319 -19.92 -0.73 3.69
N CYS A 320 -18.73 -0.59 4.28
CA CYS A 320 -18.55 -0.78 5.72
C CYS A 320 -19.34 0.23 6.56
N ALA A 321 -19.59 1.44 6.03
CA ALA A 321 -20.40 2.46 6.69
C ALA A 321 -21.91 2.31 6.45
N SER A 322 -22.35 1.52 5.46
CA SER A 322 -23.71 1.51 4.90
C SER A 322 -24.85 1.27 5.90
N LYS A 323 -24.59 0.49 6.95
CA LYS A 323 -25.59 0.22 8.02
C LYS A 323 -25.81 1.39 8.98
N LYS A 324 -24.98 2.42 8.92
CA LYS A 324 -25.01 3.58 9.82
C LYS A 324 -25.42 4.88 9.11
N ILE A 325 -25.96 4.79 7.89
CA ILE A 325 -26.28 5.93 7.05
C ILE A 325 -27.60 5.73 6.29
N LYS A 326 -28.19 6.85 5.85
CA LYS A 326 -29.39 6.85 5.01
C LYS A 326 -29.08 6.48 3.56
N LYS A 327 -28.04 7.07 2.97
CA LYS A 327 -27.71 6.89 1.55
C LYS A 327 -26.21 6.99 1.31
N LEU A 328 -25.70 6.14 0.42
CA LEU A 328 -24.32 6.11 -0.06
C LEU A 328 -24.27 6.40 -1.57
N TYR A 329 -23.38 7.31 -1.96
CA TYR A 329 -22.99 7.53 -3.34
C TYR A 329 -21.48 7.34 -3.49
N GLY A 330 -21.05 6.31 -4.26
CA GLY A 330 -19.63 6.03 -4.53
C GLY A 330 -19.22 6.52 -5.92
N ILE A 331 -18.07 7.16 -6.05
CA ILE A 331 -17.51 7.65 -7.32
C ILE A 331 -16.09 7.12 -7.50
N GLU A 332 -15.82 6.51 -8.66
CA GLU A 332 -14.51 5.94 -9.02
C GLU A 332 -14.34 6.00 -10.55
N THR A 333 -13.11 6.24 -11.00
CA THR A 333 -12.78 6.35 -12.44
C THR A 333 -12.71 5.00 -13.14
N ILE A 334 -12.40 3.92 -12.41
CA ILE A 334 -12.19 2.58 -12.95
C ILE A 334 -13.52 1.84 -13.04
N SER A 335 -14.02 1.66 -14.26
CA SER A 335 -15.32 1.01 -14.51
C SER A 335 -15.44 -0.39 -13.89
N GLN A 336 -14.36 -1.21 -13.97
CA GLN A 336 -14.35 -2.54 -13.37
C GLN A 336 -14.48 -2.49 -11.84
N ALA A 337 -13.88 -1.51 -11.19
CA ALA A 337 -14.00 -1.34 -9.75
C ALA A 337 -15.45 -0.98 -9.34
N ILE A 338 -16.11 -0.15 -10.13
CA ILE A 338 -17.54 0.18 -9.91
C ILE A 338 -18.45 -1.05 -10.11
N GLU A 339 -18.21 -1.88 -11.12
CA GLU A 339 -18.95 -3.13 -11.28
C GLU A 339 -18.74 -4.08 -10.08
N ASP A 340 -17.51 -4.15 -9.56
CA ASP A 340 -17.22 -4.91 -8.36
C ASP A 340 -17.90 -4.28 -7.12
N ALA A 341 -17.93 -2.94 -6.99
CA ALA A 341 -18.62 -2.24 -5.90
C ALA A 341 -20.13 -2.51 -5.90
N LYS A 342 -20.80 -2.41 -7.06
CA LYS A 342 -22.23 -2.72 -7.21
C LYS A 342 -22.54 -4.17 -6.83
N ARG A 343 -21.66 -5.10 -7.24
CA ARG A 343 -21.80 -6.51 -6.91
C ARG A 343 -21.60 -6.74 -5.42
N ASN A 344 -20.56 -6.17 -4.83
CA ASN A 344 -20.30 -6.26 -3.39
C ASN A 344 -21.48 -5.72 -2.58
N ALA A 345 -22.07 -4.57 -2.95
CA ALA A 345 -23.25 -4.05 -2.30
C ALA A 345 -24.44 -5.03 -2.39
N LYS A 346 -24.71 -5.54 -3.59
CA LYS A 346 -25.81 -6.49 -3.84
C LYS A 346 -25.65 -7.80 -3.04
N GLU A 347 -24.45 -8.39 -3.05
CA GLU A 347 -24.17 -9.66 -2.36
C GLU A 347 -24.24 -9.52 -0.84
N ASN A 348 -24.07 -8.30 -0.31
CA ASN A 348 -24.23 -7.98 1.11
C ASN A 348 -25.63 -7.45 1.47
N GLY A 349 -26.57 -7.44 0.54
CA GLY A 349 -27.96 -6.96 0.77
C GLY A 349 -28.04 -5.46 1.06
N ILE A 350 -27.13 -4.65 0.50
CA ILE A 350 -27.09 -3.20 0.69
C ILE A 350 -27.92 -2.54 -0.42
N GLU A 351 -29.05 -1.95 -0.04
CA GLU A 351 -30.00 -1.31 -0.95
C GLU A 351 -29.86 0.21 -0.99
N ASN A 352 -29.19 0.80 -0.01
CA ASN A 352 -29.04 2.26 0.13
C ASN A 352 -27.76 2.80 -0.54
N ALA A 353 -27.09 2.02 -1.41
CA ALA A 353 -25.85 2.41 -2.08
C ALA A 353 -26.00 2.48 -3.59
N GLU A 354 -25.42 3.52 -4.20
CA GLU A 354 -25.28 3.67 -5.64
C GLU A 354 -23.84 4.02 -6.00
N PHE A 355 -23.33 3.45 -7.12
CA PHE A 355 -21.94 3.63 -7.54
C PHE A 355 -21.87 4.09 -9.00
N PHE A 356 -20.98 5.06 -9.27
CA PHE A 356 -20.87 5.75 -10.54
C PHE A 356 -19.43 5.76 -11.06
N VAL A 357 -19.27 5.52 -12.37
CA VAL A 357 -18.00 5.64 -13.07
C VAL A 357 -17.80 7.09 -13.49
N GLY A 358 -16.73 7.72 -13.03
CA GLY A 358 -16.36 9.05 -13.48
C GLY A 358 -15.24 9.69 -12.67
N ASP A 359 -14.69 10.76 -13.22
CA ASP A 359 -13.74 11.62 -12.51
C ASP A 359 -14.48 12.35 -11.39
N VAL A 360 -13.97 12.24 -10.16
CA VAL A 360 -14.52 12.92 -8.98
C VAL A 360 -14.68 14.41 -9.23
N GLU A 361 -13.68 15.02 -9.85
CA GLU A 361 -13.56 16.45 -10.13
C GLU A 361 -14.68 16.99 -11.03
N LYS A 362 -15.20 16.14 -11.92
CA LYS A 362 -16.27 16.49 -12.86
C LYS A 362 -17.64 16.01 -12.35
N MET A 363 -17.67 14.75 -11.90
CA MET A 363 -18.93 14.11 -11.58
C MET A 363 -19.57 14.63 -10.29
N LEU A 364 -18.77 14.92 -9.25
CA LEU A 364 -19.32 15.36 -7.96
C LEU A 364 -20.14 16.66 -8.09
N PRO A 365 -19.63 17.76 -8.72
CA PRO A 365 -20.42 18.96 -8.88
C PRO A 365 -21.67 18.76 -9.75
N GLU A 366 -21.54 18.07 -10.88
CA GLU A 366 -22.66 17.79 -11.78
C GLU A 366 -23.74 16.94 -11.10
N PHE A 367 -23.34 15.94 -10.32
CA PHE A 367 -24.26 15.06 -9.62
C PHE A 367 -25.07 15.81 -8.57
N ILE A 368 -24.41 16.65 -7.76
CA ILE A 368 -25.06 17.43 -6.70
C ILE A 368 -26.05 18.45 -7.30
N GLU A 369 -25.63 19.16 -8.35
CA GLU A 369 -26.49 20.16 -9.02
C GLU A 369 -27.70 19.52 -9.68
N LYS A 370 -27.50 18.42 -10.42
CA LYS A 370 -28.55 17.70 -11.15
C LYS A 370 -29.58 17.03 -10.24
N ASN A 371 -29.10 16.37 -9.17
CA ASN A 371 -29.97 15.56 -8.32
C ASN A 371 -30.46 16.32 -7.09
N LYS A 372 -29.98 17.54 -6.84
CA LYS A 372 -30.31 18.38 -5.66
C LYS A 372 -30.15 17.61 -4.35
N VAL A 373 -29.04 16.87 -4.26
CA VAL A 373 -28.70 16.04 -3.10
C VAL A 373 -27.73 16.80 -2.23
N ASP A 374 -28.06 16.95 -0.95
CA ASP A 374 -27.13 17.48 0.04
C ASP A 374 -26.15 16.38 0.49
N ALA A 375 -24.87 16.69 0.48
CA ALA A 375 -23.85 15.83 1.03
C ALA A 375 -23.68 16.18 2.52
N ASP A 376 -24.07 15.29 3.43
CA ASP A 376 -23.82 15.49 4.85
C ASP A 376 -22.37 15.20 5.21
N VAL A 377 -21.83 14.10 4.68
CA VAL A 377 -20.44 13.66 4.90
C VAL A 377 -19.80 13.22 3.59
N ILE A 378 -18.59 13.66 3.36
CA ILE A 378 -17.76 13.16 2.26
C ILE A 378 -16.59 12.35 2.84
N PHE A 379 -16.46 11.09 2.42
CA PHE A 379 -15.26 10.28 2.62
C PHE A 379 -14.35 10.44 1.41
N ILE A 380 -13.05 10.65 1.65
CA ILE A 380 -12.04 10.72 0.59
C ILE A 380 -10.84 9.86 0.97
N ASP A 381 -10.46 8.96 0.05
CA ASP A 381 -9.23 8.13 0.12
C ASP A 381 -8.47 8.28 -1.21
N PRO A 382 -7.85 9.43 -1.47
CA PRO A 382 -7.24 9.74 -2.76
C PRO A 382 -5.93 8.96 -2.97
N PRO A 383 -5.46 8.84 -4.22
CA PRO A 383 -4.16 8.26 -4.53
C PRO A 383 -3.01 9.06 -3.89
N ARG A 384 -1.78 8.51 -3.93
CA ARG A 384 -0.58 9.10 -3.30
C ARG A 384 -0.30 10.57 -3.63
N LYS A 385 -0.79 11.09 -4.76
CA LYS A 385 -0.67 12.50 -5.16
C LYS A 385 -1.62 13.44 -4.38
N GLY A 386 -2.51 12.90 -3.56
CA GLY A 386 -3.58 13.65 -2.88
C GLY A 386 -4.74 13.97 -3.83
N CYS A 387 -5.66 14.82 -3.36
CA CYS A 387 -6.74 15.31 -4.19
C CYS A 387 -6.25 16.30 -5.25
N ASP A 388 -6.93 16.32 -6.38
CA ASP A 388 -6.79 17.41 -7.35
C ASP A 388 -7.41 18.70 -6.78
N LYS A 389 -6.92 19.85 -7.26
CA LYS A 389 -7.42 21.15 -6.82
C LYS A 389 -8.92 21.30 -7.09
N ILE A 390 -9.40 20.81 -8.23
CA ILE A 390 -10.82 20.91 -8.61
C ILE A 390 -11.69 20.13 -7.64
N ALA A 391 -11.24 18.93 -7.20
CA ALA A 391 -11.96 18.15 -6.18
C ALA A 391 -12.04 18.90 -4.85
N LEU A 392 -10.93 19.51 -4.39
CA LEU A 392 -10.90 20.30 -3.15
C LEU A 392 -11.80 21.54 -3.25
N ASP A 393 -11.74 22.29 -4.36
CA ASP A 393 -12.58 23.46 -4.63
C ASP A 393 -14.06 23.05 -4.64
N THR A 394 -14.38 21.86 -5.19
CA THR A 394 -15.75 21.32 -5.21
C THR A 394 -16.22 21.00 -3.79
N ILE A 395 -15.39 20.35 -2.97
CA ILE A 395 -15.70 20.06 -1.56
C ILE A 395 -15.97 21.37 -0.78
N LEU A 396 -15.15 22.39 -1.01
CA LEU A 396 -15.34 23.71 -0.40
C LEU A 396 -16.66 24.36 -0.88
N LYS A 397 -17.04 24.23 -2.14
CA LYS A 397 -18.29 24.75 -2.70
C LYS A 397 -19.51 24.01 -2.16
N VAL A 398 -19.47 22.66 -2.16
CA VAL A 398 -20.54 21.80 -1.65
C VAL A 398 -20.74 21.99 -0.15
N SER A 399 -19.65 22.22 0.58
CA SER A 399 -19.64 22.47 2.02
C SER A 399 -20.38 21.41 2.83
N PRO A 400 -20.03 20.10 2.70
CA PRO A 400 -20.61 19.09 3.57
C PRO A 400 -20.32 19.39 5.03
N LYS A 401 -21.19 18.93 5.93
CA LYS A 401 -21.00 19.14 7.39
C LYS A 401 -19.70 18.56 7.90
N LYS A 402 -19.24 17.44 7.27
CA LYS A 402 -18.00 16.76 7.61
C LYS A 402 -17.28 16.25 6.36
N VAL A 403 -15.95 16.26 6.42
CA VAL A 403 -15.08 15.58 5.46
C VAL A 403 -14.20 14.60 6.24
N VAL A 404 -14.28 13.32 5.93
CA VAL A 404 -13.41 12.27 6.48
C VAL A 404 -12.30 12.02 5.47
N TYR A 405 -11.08 12.40 5.82
CA TYR A 405 -9.91 12.26 4.96
C TYR A 405 -9.06 11.07 5.41
N VAL A 406 -8.94 10.06 4.57
CA VAL A 406 -7.96 8.97 4.68
C VAL A 406 -6.81 9.27 3.72
N SER A 407 -5.56 9.10 4.14
CA SER A 407 -4.41 9.45 3.30
C SER A 407 -3.22 8.54 3.54
N CYS A 408 -2.64 8.03 2.45
CA CYS A 408 -1.40 7.26 2.47
C CYS A 408 -0.12 8.11 2.40
N ASN A 409 -0.24 9.44 2.38
CA ASN A 409 0.90 10.36 2.27
C ASN A 409 0.71 11.63 3.11
N PRO A 410 1.42 11.76 4.25
CA PRO A 410 1.31 12.92 5.11
C PRO A 410 1.58 14.26 4.44
N ALA A 411 2.46 14.29 3.42
CA ALA A 411 2.81 15.54 2.75
C ALA A 411 1.66 16.08 1.89
N THR A 412 0.98 15.20 1.14
CA THR A 412 -0.20 15.59 0.35
C THR A 412 -1.40 15.85 1.26
N LEU A 413 -1.56 15.08 2.33
CA LEU A 413 -2.56 15.36 3.35
C LEU A 413 -2.41 16.78 3.90
N ALA A 414 -1.22 17.14 4.36
CA ALA A 414 -0.97 18.48 4.93
C ALA A 414 -1.25 19.60 3.92
N ARG A 415 -0.90 19.42 2.63
CA ARG A 415 -1.22 20.35 1.55
C ARG A 415 -2.73 20.54 1.38
N ASP A 416 -3.46 19.43 1.32
CA ASP A 416 -4.89 19.43 1.05
C ASP A 416 -5.67 19.97 2.27
N LEU A 417 -5.26 19.60 3.47
CA LEU A 417 -5.83 20.14 4.72
C LEU A 417 -5.66 21.66 4.83
N LYS A 418 -4.53 22.21 4.36
CA LYS A 418 -4.32 23.66 4.34
C LYS A 418 -5.37 24.36 3.47
N ILE A 419 -5.72 23.80 2.32
CA ILE A 419 -6.77 24.34 1.45
C ILE A 419 -8.13 24.20 2.13
N LEU A 420 -8.47 23.02 2.62
CA LEU A 420 -9.76 22.77 3.27
C LEU A 420 -9.94 23.56 4.57
N SER A 421 -8.84 23.97 5.23
CA SER A 421 -8.88 24.80 6.45
C SER A 421 -9.50 26.19 6.25
N GLU A 422 -9.70 26.63 5.00
CA GLU A 422 -10.41 27.88 4.70
C GLU A 422 -11.86 27.85 5.25
N ARG A 423 -12.52 26.69 5.17
CA ARG A 423 -13.92 26.51 5.59
C ARG A 423 -14.11 25.48 6.70
N TYR A 424 -13.11 24.65 6.97
CA TYR A 424 -13.22 23.55 7.93
C TYR A 424 -12.27 23.71 9.12
N GLU A 425 -12.76 23.34 10.27
CA GLU A 425 -11.93 23.04 11.44
C GLU A 425 -11.31 21.64 11.24
N ILE A 426 -9.97 21.55 11.35
CA ILE A 426 -9.24 20.29 11.21
C ILE A 426 -9.28 19.58 12.56
N GLY A 427 -9.83 18.37 12.59
CA GLY A 427 -9.82 17.52 13.76
C GLY A 427 -8.43 16.89 14.02
N GLU A 428 -8.35 16.10 15.10
CA GLU A 428 -7.15 15.33 15.40
C GLU A 428 -6.77 14.41 14.22
N VAL A 429 -5.47 14.22 14.01
CA VAL A 429 -4.96 13.30 12.99
C VAL A 429 -4.54 12.00 13.68
N THR A 430 -5.11 10.88 13.26
CA THR A 430 -4.77 9.56 13.78
C THR A 430 -3.99 8.76 12.73
N PRO A 431 -2.68 8.56 12.94
CA PRO A 431 -1.88 7.71 12.06
C PRO A 431 -2.15 6.23 12.31
N VAL A 432 -2.12 5.43 11.24
CA VAL A 432 -2.28 3.97 11.28
C VAL A 432 -1.12 3.32 10.55
N ASP A 433 -0.45 2.35 11.18
CA ASP A 433 0.65 1.62 10.57
C ASP A 433 0.15 0.47 9.69
N MET A 434 -0.29 0.80 8.47
CA MET A 434 -0.70 -0.17 7.47
C MET A 434 0.46 -1.00 6.92
N PHE A 435 1.68 -0.47 7.01
CA PHE A 435 2.88 -1.04 6.39
C PHE A 435 4.04 -1.10 7.38
N PRO A 436 3.99 -2.00 8.39
CA PRO A 436 5.08 -2.22 9.33
C PRO A 436 6.45 -2.38 8.65
N PHE A 437 7.48 -1.85 9.30
CA PHE A 437 8.87 -1.84 8.83
C PHE A 437 9.17 -1.00 7.58
N THR A 438 8.19 -0.23 7.09
CA THR A 438 8.38 0.72 5.98
C THR A 438 8.22 2.15 6.45
N GLY A 439 8.65 3.14 5.65
CA GLY A 439 8.43 4.57 5.92
C GLY A 439 7.00 5.06 5.65
N HIS A 440 6.10 4.19 5.17
CA HIS A 440 4.71 4.56 4.88
C HIS A 440 3.87 4.59 6.14
N VAL A 441 2.98 5.58 6.22
CA VAL A 441 1.97 5.73 7.26
C VAL A 441 0.67 6.23 6.64
N GLU A 442 -0.43 5.59 7.00
CA GLU A 442 -1.78 6.06 6.68
C GLU A 442 -2.24 7.03 7.78
N CYS A 443 -3.05 8.00 7.43
CA CYS A 443 -3.59 8.96 8.37
C CYS A 443 -5.10 9.10 8.17
N VAL A 444 -5.82 9.27 9.26
CA VAL A 444 -7.25 9.61 9.26
C VAL A 444 -7.45 10.92 10.01
N THR A 445 -8.23 11.82 9.43
CA THR A 445 -8.72 13.03 10.13
C THR A 445 -10.14 13.34 9.70
N VAL A 446 -10.89 13.95 10.59
CA VAL A 446 -12.26 14.43 10.32
C VAL A 446 -12.29 15.94 10.42
N LEU A 447 -12.67 16.57 9.33
CA LEU A 447 -12.86 18.00 9.24
C LEU A 447 -14.33 18.33 9.48
N ARG A 448 -14.60 19.42 10.21
CA ARG A 448 -15.96 19.91 10.51
C ARG A 448 -16.13 21.29 9.92
N LEU A 449 -17.28 21.52 9.27
CA LEU A 449 -17.63 22.83 8.73
C LEU A 449 -17.67 23.85 9.87
N LYS A 450 -17.02 25.01 9.68
CA LYS A 450 -16.97 26.12 10.66
C LYS A 450 -18.32 26.80 10.82
#